data_fe10a06f29129acb736d6f72f6bcfb2b
#
_entry.id   fe10a06f29129acb736d6f72f6bcfb2b
#
_cell.length_a   1.000
_cell.length_b   1.000
_cell.length_c   1.000
_cell.angle_alpha   90.00
_cell.angle_beta   90.00
_cell.angle_gamma   90.00
#
_symmetry.space_group_name_H-M   'P 1'
#
loop_
_entity.id
_entity.type
_entity.pdbx_description
1 polymer ?
#
loop_
_entity_poly.entity_id
_entity_poly.type
_entity_poly.pdbx_seq_one_letter_code
_entity_poly.pdbx_strand_id
1 'polypeptide(L)'
;MANRTAVIETNKGTIRVELLESDAPKTTENFITLAQRGYYDGIIFHRVIKGFMIQGGDPTGTGRGGESAWGGRFNDEINPKSEVYQRGYKAGTLAMANAGPNTNGSQFFIMHIDYPLPPSYTIFGRVIEGQDVVNAIATTSTDRNDRPTSDVKMEKVTIE
;
A
#
# COMPACT_ATOMS: atom_id res chain seq x y z
N MET A 1 -6.84 4.92 21.32
CA MET A 1 -5.40 4.91 21.04
C MET A 1 -5.10 5.66 19.76
N ALA A 2 -4.02 6.42 19.77
CA ALA A 2 -3.57 7.08 18.55
C ALA A 2 -3.04 6.04 17.56
N ASN A 3 -3.33 6.24 16.28
CA ASN A 3 -2.80 5.41 15.21
C ASN A 3 -1.29 5.64 15.06
N ARG A 4 -0.55 4.58 14.81
CA ARG A 4 0.87 4.69 14.50
C ARG A 4 1.07 5.19 13.08
N THR A 5 2.28 5.67 12.80
CA THR A 5 2.68 6.18 11.49
C THR A 5 3.75 5.27 10.91
N ALA A 6 3.60 4.93 9.64
CA ALA A 6 4.64 4.25 8.89
C ALA A 6 5.40 5.29 8.05
N VAL A 7 6.71 5.12 7.98
CA VAL A 7 7.58 5.98 7.16
C VAL A 7 8.16 5.11 6.05
N ILE A 8 7.79 5.42 4.82
CA ILE A 8 8.26 4.71 3.63
C ILE A 8 9.29 5.59 2.93
N GLU A 9 10.55 5.22 3.05
CA GLU A 9 11.65 5.94 2.41
C GLU A 9 11.92 5.31 1.05
N THR A 10 11.67 6.07 -0.01
CA THR A 10 11.87 5.61 -1.38
C THR A 10 13.02 6.36 -2.04
N ASN A 11 13.51 5.84 -3.16
CA ASN A 11 14.50 6.57 -3.96
C ASN A 11 13.93 7.79 -4.70
N LYS A 12 12.64 8.11 -4.48
CA LYS A 12 11.98 9.33 -4.99
C LYS A 12 11.59 10.28 -3.87
N GLY A 13 11.80 9.91 -2.61
CA GLY A 13 11.46 10.71 -1.45
C GLY A 13 10.76 9.88 -0.38
N THR A 14 10.31 10.55 0.67
CA THR A 14 9.70 9.90 1.84
C THR A 14 8.19 10.11 1.85
N ILE A 15 7.47 9.04 2.14
CA ILE A 15 6.01 9.03 2.30
C ILE A 15 5.71 8.65 3.74
N ARG A 16 4.88 9.44 4.42
CA ARG A 16 4.43 9.14 5.78
C ARG A 16 2.95 8.81 5.73
N VAL A 17 2.58 7.69 6.33
CA VAL A 17 1.20 7.20 6.30
C VAL A 17 0.70 6.94 7.71
N GLU A 18 -0.54 7.36 7.97
CA GLU A 18 -1.23 7.02 9.20
C GLU A 18 -1.86 5.65 9.02
N LEU A 19 -1.59 4.72 9.96
CA LEU A 19 -2.16 3.38 9.92
C LEU A 19 -3.48 3.38 10.68
N LEU A 20 -4.55 2.94 10.02
CA LEU A 20 -5.91 2.96 10.59
C LEU A 20 -6.15 1.70 11.43
N GLU A 21 -5.54 1.67 12.60
CA GLU A 21 -5.48 0.47 13.45
C GLU A 21 -6.84 0.04 13.99
N SER A 22 -7.74 1.00 14.22
CA SER A 22 -9.10 0.66 14.70
C SER A 22 -9.98 0.11 13.59
N ASP A 23 -9.80 0.57 12.36
CA ASP A 23 -10.61 0.15 11.22
C ASP A 23 -10.14 -1.18 10.64
N ALA A 24 -8.83 -1.44 10.67
CA ALA A 24 -8.23 -2.63 10.08
C ALA A 24 -7.14 -3.18 10.99
N PRO A 25 -7.49 -3.69 12.17
CA PRO A 25 -6.50 -4.08 13.18
C PRO A 25 -5.56 -5.19 12.71
N LYS A 26 -6.04 -6.20 12.03
CA LYS A 26 -5.17 -7.30 11.55
C LYS A 26 -4.32 -6.87 10.37
N THR A 27 -4.89 -6.08 9.46
CA THR A 27 -4.17 -5.60 8.29
C THR A 27 -3.03 -4.67 8.70
N THR A 28 -3.28 -3.76 9.65
CA THR A 28 -2.24 -2.88 10.17
C THR A 28 -1.19 -3.66 10.95
N GLU A 29 -1.59 -4.65 11.74
CA GLU A 29 -0.65 -5.53 12.45
C GLU A 29 0.25 -6.28 11.46
N ASN A 30 -0.32 -6.79 10.38
CA ASN A 30 0.43 -7.43 9.31
C ASN A 30 1.50 -6.50 8.73
N PHE A 31 1.07 -5.30 8.34
CA PHE A 31 1.98 -4.32 7.74
C PHE A 31 3.09 -3.92 8.71
N ILE A 32 2.73 -3.62 9.96
CA ILE A 32 3.68 -3.23 11.00
C ILE A 32 4.71 -4.34 11.24
N THR A 33 4.24 -5.58 11.38
CA THR A 33 5.13 -6.72 11.63
C THR A 33 6.09 -6.93 10.48
N LEU A 34 5.59 -6.88 9.24
CA LEU A 34 6.44 -7.02 8.05
C LEU A 34 7.47 -5.89 7.98
N ALA A 35 7.04 -4.66 8.23
CA ALA A 35 7.94 -3.50 8.23
C ALA A 35 9.05 -3.65 9.28
N GLN A 36 8.69 -4.08 10.49
CA GLN A 36 9.64 -4.26 11.58
C GLN A 36 10.62 -5.39 11.34
N ARG A 37 10.26 -6.37 10.52
CA ARG A 37 11.16 -7.45 10.08
C ARG A 37 12.09 -7.03 8.96
N GLY A 38 11.94 -5.81 8.41
CA GLY A 38 12.67 -5.39 7.23
C GLY A 38 12.18 -6.03 5.95
N TYR A 39 10.98 -6.60 5.95
CA TYR A 39 10.43 -7.33 4.81
C TYR A 39 10.30 -6.46 3.56
N TYR A 40 9.88 -5.21 3.73
CA TYR A 40 9.66 -4.29 2.61
C TYR A 40 10.94 -3.61 2.12
N ASP A 41 12.03 -3.71 2.86
CA ASP A 41 13.28 -3.03 2.48
C ASP A 41 13.82 -3.57 1.16
N GLY A 42 13.99 -2.67 0.20
CA GLY A 42 14.48 -3.04 -1.13
C GLY A 42 13.42 -3.49 -2.12
N ILE A 43 12.15 -3.55 -1.72
CA ILE A 43 11.07 -3.97 -2.61
C ILE A 43 10.62 -2.79 -3.49
N ILE A 44 10.34 -3.07 -4.77
CA ILE A 44 9.96 -2.06 -5.74
C ILE A 44 8.45 -1.85 -5.82
N PHE A 45 8.05 -0.71 -6.37
CA PHE A 45 6.69 -0.52 -6.87
C PHE A 45 6.67 -1.09 -8.29
N HIS A 46 6.17 -2.31 -8.41
CA HIS A 46 6.22 -3.07 -9.66
C HIS A 46 5.08 -2.72 -10.63
N ARG A 47 4.06 -2.02 -10.16
CA ARG A 47 2.90 -1.62 -10.98
C ARG A 47 2.50 -0.21 -10.63
N VAL A 48 2.61 0.68 -11.60
CA VAL A 48 2.36 2.11 -11.43
C VAL A 48 1.49 2.59 -12.57
N ILE A 49 0.32 3.13 -12.23
CA ILE A 49 -0.63 3.62 -13.22
C ILE A 49 -0.99 5.07 -12.90
N LYS A 50 -0.52 5.98 -13.73
CA LYS A 50 -0.84 7.40 -13.63
C LYS A 50 -2.35 7.58 -13.69
N GLY A 51 -2.88 8.41 -12.78
CA GLY A 51 -4.32 8.62 -12.69
C GLY A 51 -5.05 7.49 -11.98
N PHE A 52 -4.33 6.60 -11.31
CA PHE A 52 -4.92 5.52 -10.55
C PHE A 52 -4.16 5.26 -9.24
N MET A 53 -3.07 4.49 -9.28
CA MET A 53 -2.38 4.08 -8.04
C MET A 53 -0.93 3.66 -8.30
N ILE A 54 -0.19 3.48 -7.21
CA ILE A 54 1.13 2.84 -7.22
C ILE A 54 1.06 1.60 -6.33
N GLN A 55 1.53 0.48 -6.82
CA GLN A 55 1.43 -0.82 -6.13
C GLN A 55 2.81 -1.44 -5.93
N GLY A 56 3.03 -1.96 -4.74
CA GLY A 56 4.28 -2.64 -4.39
C GLY A 56 4.07 -3.63 -3.26
N GLY A 57 5.18 -4.07 -2.67
CA GLY A 57 5.12 -4.96 -1.50
C GLY A 57 5.33 -6.43 -1.83
N ASP A 58 5.61 -6.76 -3.10
CA ASP A 58 5.93 -8.13 -3.51
C ASP A 58 7.45 -8.30 -3.59
N PRO A 59 8.05 -9.14 -2.72
CA PRO A 59 9.50 -9.32 -2.74
C PRO A 59 10.04 -9.90 -4.04
N THR A 60 9.20 -10.57 -4.84
CA THR A 60 9.61 -11.07 -6.16
C THR A 60 9.52 -10.00 -7.24
N GLY A 61 8.80 -8.91 -6.99
CA GLY A 61 8.61 -7.82 -7.96
C GLY A 61 7.78 -8.19 -9.18
N THR A 62 7.07 -9.32 -9.15
CA THR A 62 6.29 -9.83 -10.29
C THR A 62 4.80 -9.54 -10.18
N GLY A 63 4.32 -9.21 -9.00
CA GLY A 63 2.89 -9.08 -8.71
C GLY A 63 2.25 -10.38 -8.27
N ARG A 64 3.00 -11.48 -8.24
CA ARG A 64 2.50 -12.82 -7.91
C ARG A 64 3.00 -13.36 -6.58
N GLY A 65 3.91 -12.65 -5.94
CA GLY A 65 4.54 -13.07 -4.70
C GLY A 65 4.04 -12.34 -3.49
N GLY A 66 4.67 -12.63 -2.37
CA GLY A 66 4.36 -12.01 -1.10
C GLY A 66 3.42 -12.86 -0.25
N GLU A 67 3.61 -12.74 1.06
CA GLU A 67 2.75 -13.44 2.03
C GLU A 67 2.62 -12.58 3.28
N SER A 68 1.62 -12.90 4.10
CA SER A 68 1.40 -12.19 5.35
C SER A 68 2.47 -12.47 6.39
N ALA A 69 2.48 -11.68 7.46
CA ALA A 69 3.39 -11.86 8.59
C ALA A 69 3.20 -13.23 9.28
N TRP A 70 2.02 -13.83 9.09
CA TRP A 70 1.69 -15.14 9.68
C TRP A 70 1.89 -16.30 8.71
N GLY A 71 2.36 -16.00 7.49
CA GLY A 71 2.44 -16.95 6.39
C GLY A 71 1.10 -17.07 5.67
N GLY A 72 1.15 -17.20 4.34
CA GLY A 72 -0.06 -17.33 3.53
C GLY A 72 -0.91 -16.05 3.50
N ARG A 73 -2.21 -16.24 3.39
CA ARG A 73 -3.20 -15.16 3.18
C ARG A 73 -4.03 -14.91 4.42
N PHE A 74 -4.66 -13.73 4.50
CA PHE A 74 -5.58 -13.41 5.59
C PHE A 74 -6.81 -12.67 5.06
N ASN A 75 -7.85 -12.64 5.91
CA ASN A 75 -9.16 -12.14 5.53
C ASN A 75 -9.21 -10.62 5.39
N ASP A 76 -10.15 -10.15 4.56
CA ASP A 76 -10.45 -8.74 4.42
C ASP A 76 -11.02 -8.18 5.73
N GLU A 77 -10.80 -6.88 5.93
CA GLU A 77 -11.38 -6.13 7.03
C GLU A 77 -12.13 -4.93 6.45
N ILE A 78 -13.27 -5.21 5.85
CA ILE A 78 -14.06 -4.23 5.09
C ILE A 78 -15.42 -4.05 5.75
N ASN A 79 -15.75 -2.80 6.11
CA ASN A 79 -17.08 -2.43 6.56
C ASN A 79 -17.62 -1.33 5.64
N PRO A 80 -18.43 -1.68 4.62
CA PRO A 80 -18.93 -0.70 3.66
C PRO A 80 -19.74 0.44 4.26
N LYS A 81 -20.25 0.25 5.47
CA LYS A 81 -21.03 1.27 6.18
C LYS A 81 -20.18 2.24 6.98
N SER A 82 -18.90 1.94 7.19
CA SER A 82 -18.02 2.80 7.96
C SER A 82 -17.66 4.07 7.18
N GLU A 83 -17.28 5.12 7.91
CA GLU A 83 -16.87 6.38 7.32
C GLU A 83 -15.70 6.20 6.34
N VAL A 84 -14.76 5.31 6.66
CA VAL A 84 -13.59 5.03 5.81
C VAL A 84 -14.03 4.60 4.41
N TYR A 85 -14.98 3.67 4.32
CA TYR A 85 -15.45 3.17 3.02
C TYR A 85 -16.48 4.09 2.37
N GLN A 86 -17.22 4.86 3.15
CA GLN A 86 -18.15 5.87 2.60
C GLN A 86 -17.38 7.00 1.91
N ARG A 87 -16.20 7.35 2.45
CA ARG A 87 -15.31 8.31 1.81
C ARG A 87 -14.76 7.77 0.50
N GLY A 88 -14.53 6.46 0.41
CA GLY A 88 -14.02 5.78 -0.77
C GLY A 88 -12.50 5.89 -0.90
N TYR A 89 -12.03 5.56 -2.10
CA TYR A 89 -10.58 5.49 -2.38
C TYR A 89 -10.08 6.83 -2.91
N LYS A 90 -9.83 7.74 -1.98
CA LYS A 90 -9.30 9.08 -2.26
C LYS A 90 -7.79 9.04 -2.46
N ALA A 91 -7.23 10.09 -3.07
CA ALA A 91 -5.79 10.24 -3.18
C ALA A 91 -5.13 10.04 -1.82
N GLY A 92 -4.08 9.23 -1.78
CA GLY A 92 -3.36 8.92 -0.55
C GLY A 92 -3.89 7.75 0.27
N THR A 93 -4.99 7.13 -0.15
CA THR A 93 -5.51 5.93 0.53
C THR A 93 -4.57 4.76 0.31
N LEU A 94 -4.22 4.06 1.41
CA LEU A 94 -3.50 2.78 1.36
C LEU A 94 -4.51 1.64 1.49
N ALA A 95 -4.43 0.69 0.58
CA ALA A 95 -5.27 -0.50 0.62
C ALA A 95 -4.47 -1.74 0.20
N MET A 96 -4.96 -2.90 0.62
CA MET A 96 -4.31 -4.17 0.25
C MET A 96 -4.69 -4.59 -1.16
N ALA A 97 -3.69 -4.94 -1.96
CA ALA A 97 -3.92 -5.62 -3.21
C ALA A 97 -4.34 -7.07 -2.91
N ASN A 98 -5.17 -7.65 -3.76
CA ASN A 98 -5.63 -9.03 -3.56
C ASN A 98 -5.93 -9.71 -4.90
N ALA A 99 -6.19 -11.00 -4.83
CA ALA A 99 -6.56 -11.85 -5.97
C ALA A 99 -8.00 -12.38 -5.81
N GLY A 100 -8.85 -11.61 -5.15
CA GLY A 100 -10.22 -11.97 -4.81
C GLY A 100 -10.44 -11.84 -3.31
N PRO A 101 -11.66 -12.16 -2.82
CA PRO A 101 -11.98 -12.02 -1.39
C PRO A 101 -11.03 -12.83 -0.50
N ASN A 102 -10.60 -12.21 0.61
CA ASN A 102 -9.84 -12.89 1.65
C ASN A 102 -8.50 -13.48 1.17
N THR A 103 -7.81 -12.76 0.29
CA THR A 103 -6.51 -13.21 -0.27
C THR A 103 -5.40 -12.20 -0.03
N ASN A 104 -5.44 -11.48 1.09
CA ASN A 104 -4.43 -10.48 1.43
C ASN A 104 -3.11 -11.13 1.83
N GLY A 105 -2.01 -10.55 1.39
CA GLY A 105 -0.66 -11.00 1.73
C GLY A 105 0.22 -9.83 2.16
N SER A 106 1.17 -9.44 1.31
CA SER A 106 2.06 -8.31 1.58
C SER A 106 1.89 -7.14 0.61
N GLN A 107 1.27 -7.36 -0.54
CA GLN A 107 1.14 -6.31 -1.56
C GLN A 107 0.10 -5.28 -1.17
N PHE A 108 0.41 -4.03 -1.42
CA PHE A 108 -0.50 -2.91 -1.16
C PHE A 108 -0.37 -1.86 -2.26
N PHE A 109 -1.34 -0.96 -2.30
CA PHE A 109 -1.28 0.17 -3.23
C PHE A 109 -1.64 1.47 -2.52
N ILE A 110 -1.15 2.56 -3.09
CA ILE A 110 -1.43 3.93 -2.63
C ILE A 110 -2.09 4.66 -3.78
N MET A 111 -3.23 5.30 -3.52
CA MET A 111 -3.97 6.00 -4.56
C MET A 111 -3.23 7.27 -5.00
N HIS A 112 -3.08 7.43 -6.31
CA HIS A 112 -2.55 8.65 -6.90
C HIS A 112 -3.59 9.77 -6.90
N ILE A 113 -4.81 9.45 -7.31
CA ILE A 113 -5.94 10.37 -7.35
C ILE A 113 -7.17 9.67 -6.77
N ASP A 114 -8.24 10.43 -6.59
CA ASP A 114 -9.54 9.84 -6.25
C ASP A 114 -10.00 8.96 -7.39
N TYR A 115 -10.40 7.73 -7.06
CA TYR A 115 -10.82 6.76 -8.07
C TYR A 115 -11.94 5.89 -7.49
N PRO A 116 -13.04 5.70 -8.23
CA PRO A 116 -14.19 4.93 -7.72
C PRO A 116 -13.95 3.43 -7.81
N LEU A 117 -13.41 2.85 -6.75
CA LEU A 117 -13.24 1.41 -6.63
C LEU A 117 -14.40 0.83 -5.81
N PRO A 118 -14.82 -0.42 -6.10
CA PRO A 118 -15.76 -1.11 -5.21
C PRO A 118 -15.08 -1.40 -3.88
N PRO A 119 -15.84 -1.58 -2.76
CA PRO A 119 -15.24 -1.85 -1.45
C PRO A 119 -14.76 -3.30 -1.34
N SER A 120 -13.84 -3.67 -2.22
CA SER A 120 -13.27 -5.02 -2.32
C SER A 120 -11.82 -5.09 -1.85
N TYR A 121 -11.25 -3.95 -1.45
CA TYR A 121 -9.85 -3.83 -1.02
C TYR A 121 -9.81 -3.24 0.38
N THR A 122 -9.18 -3.94 1.31
CA THR A 122 -9.10 -3.47 2.69
C THR A 122 -8.30 -2.18 2.79
N ILE A 123 -8.96 -1.11 3.21
CA ILE A 123 -8.32 0.19 3.46
C ILE A 123 -7.68 0.13 4.84
N PHE A 124 -6.37 0.42 4.95
CA PHE A 124 -5.68 0.34 6.23
C PHE A 124 -4.78 1.54 6.54
N GLY A 125 -4.74 2.53 5.67
CA GLY A 125 -3.92 3.71 5.93
C GLY A 125 -4.25 4.86 5.01
N ARG A 126 -3.61 5.99 5.29
CA ARG A 126 -3.71 7.18 4.44
C ARG A 126 -2.42 7.99 4.53
N VAL A 127 -2.04 8.61 3.44
CA VAL A 127 -0.87 9.49 3.40
C VAL A 127 -1.17 10.75 4.18
N ILE A 128 -0.29 11.10 5.12
CA ILE A 128 -0.36 12.35 5.87
C ILE A 128 0.74 13.32 5.46
N GLU A 129 1.79 12.83 4.81
CA GLU A 129 2.89 13.64 4.32
C GLU A 129 3.56 12.90 3.16
N GLY A 130 3.89 13.60 2.08
CA GLY A 130 4.56 13.00 0.93
C GLY A 130 3.64 12.61 -0.22
N GLN A 131 2.44 13.19 -0.31
CA GLN A 131 1.59 12.95 -1.47
C GLN A 131 2.27 13.39 -2.77
N ASP A 132 3.12 14.41 -2.71
CA ASP A 132 3.93 14.85 -3.85
C ASP A 132 4.90 13.74 -4.30
N VAL A 133 5.40 12.94 -3.38
CA VAL A 133 6.26 11.79 -3.69
C VAL A 133 5.43 10.71 -4.39
N VAL A 134 4.23 10.42 -3.88
CA VAL A 134 3.30 9.48 -4.53
C VAL A 134 3.02 9.94 -5.96
N ASN A 135 2.76 11.24 -6.14
CA ASN A 135 2.50 11.83 -7.46
C ASN A 135 3.71 11.69 -8.39
N ALA A 136 4.91 11.90 -7.87
CA ALA A 136 6.14 11.76 -8.64
C ALA A 136 6.35 10.30 -9.10
N ILE A 137 6.07 9.35 -8.21
CA ILE A 137 6.16 7.92 -8.55
C ILE A 137 5.10 7.57 -9.60
N ALA A 138 3.87 8.02 -9.39
CA ALA A 138 2.76 7.71 -10.29
C ALA A 138 2.95 8.24 -11.71
N THR A 139 3.76 9.27 -11.87
CA THR A 139 4.02 9.91 -13.18
C THR A 139 5.36 9.53 -13.77
N THR A 140 6.08 8.58 -13.16
CA THR A 140 7.34 8.08 -13.71
C THR A 140 7.09 7.31 -15.01
N SER A 141 8.12 7.20 -15.85
CA SER A 141 8.01 6.43 -17.09
C SER A 141 7.81 4.95 -16.80
N THR A 142 6.84 4.34 -17.47
CA THR A 142 6.54 2.93 -17.33
C THR A 142 6.57 2.23 -18.68
N ASP A 143 6.74 0.91 -18.66
CA ASP A 143 6.61 0.09 -19.86
C ASP A 143 5.13 -0.28 -20.10
N ARG A 144 4.88 -1.11 -21.12
CA ARG A 144 3.51 -1.51 -21.46
C ARG A 144 2.82 -2.37 -20.40
N ASN A 145 3.56 -2.86 -19.42
CA ASN A 145 3.03 -3.65 -18.31
C ASN A 145 2.88 -2.81 -17.05
N ASP A 146 2.92 -1.48 -17.17
CA ASP A 146 2.80 -0.53 -16.06
C ASP A 146 3.92 -0.67 -15.02
N ARG A 147 5.06 -1.20 -15.44
CA ARG A 147 6.23 -1.31 -14.59
C ARG A 147 7.16 -0.11 -14.85
N PRO A 148 7.63 0.58 -13.80
CA PRO A 148 8.58 1.68 -13.99
C PRO A 148 9.81 1.22 -14.77
N THR A 149 10.22 2.01 -15.77
CA THR A 149 11.40 1.69 -16.58
C THR A 149 12.70 1.80 -15.79
N SER A 150 12.69 2.59 -14.71
CA SER A 150 13.76 2.62 -13.72
C SER A 150 13.12 2.26 -12.38
N ASP A 151 13.72 1.34 -11.65
CA ASP A 151 13.11 0.84 -10.42
C ASP A 151 12.84 1.95 -9.42
N VAL A 152 11.60 2.02 -8.94
CA VAL A 152 11.21 2.84 -7.80
C VAL A 152 11.17 1.90 -6.60
N LYS A 153 12.07 2.11 -5.66
CA LYS A 153 12.34 1.18 -4.59
C LYS A 153 11.98 1.77 -3.23
N MET A 154 11.31 0.97 -2.41
CA MET A 154 11.18 1.27 -0.98
C MET A 154 12.50 0.89 -0.33
N GLU A 155 13.33 1.88 -0.01
CA GLU A 155 14.65 1.62 0.56
C GLU A 155 14.55 1.16 1.99
N LYS A 156 13.58 1.70 2.73
CA LYS A 156 13.33 1.33 4.11
C LYS A 156 11.90 1.69 4.50
N VAL A 157 11.28 0.82 5.30
CA VAL A 157 9.97 1.07 5.89
C VAL A 157 10.08 0.91 7.39
N THR A 158 9.75 1.98 8.13
CA THR A 158 9.83 1.98 9.59
C THR A 158 8.50 2.41 10.20
N ILE A 159 8.28 2.05 11.46
CA ILE A 159 7.08 2.39 12.21
C ILE A 159 7.44 3.35 13.33
N GLU A 160 6.74 4.47 13.40
CA GLU A 160 6.90 5.47 14.47
C GLU A 160 5.86 5.28 15.56
#